data_f1ca4c94c441dddfbc410a0b526ccead
#
_entry.id   f1ca4c94c441dddfbc410a0b526ccead
#
_cell.length_a   1.000
_cell.length_b   1.000
_cell.length_c   1.000
_cell.angle_alpha   90.00
_cell.angle_beta   90.00
_cell.angle_gamma   90.00
#
_symmetry.space_group_name_H-M   'P 1'
#
loop_
_entity.id
_entity.type
_entity.pdbx_description
1 polymer ?
#
loop_
_entity_poly.entity_id
_entity_poly.type
_entity_poly.pdbx_seq_one_letter_code
_entity_poly.pdbx_strand_id
1 'polypeptide(L)'
;MKGALFALATVLTWALMGVVNRYCVSKYGINVLVFTSFLIFSGGVALLLIRERVNPENWKSGVHYSWLYTTMQMTKSFFMISTYLYITTTETSLLINIEVVLTYLMAYLFFKRVPHKREYWGIAVILIGFLLLIYSLPIAVRIPTAVLILLAATASCIRSIVVEQTSRKSPETTVRQKCGISGYTMFVGGTVLIVFFFGIASITFLFGESLPKLFFFLNYLPQMTEMLNPETVISGCLAGFFLNSASVYWFYAALKWTKSETFMAFRVFQPILTYTLELLAALFYAAMKPELSTKDFFIGGIILLGSVLILIVPSKTTRSEISKNFITE
;
A
#
# COMPACT_ATOMS: atom_id res chain seq x y z
N MET A 1 2.22 13.72 -19.24
CA MET A 1 1.51 12.48 -19.62
C MET A 1 2.14 11.20 -19.03
N LYS A 2 3.47 10.96 -19.14
CA LYS A 2 4.12 9.73 -18.63
C LYS A 2 3.82 9.44 -17.15
N GLY A 3 3.92 10.44 -16.26
CA GLY A 3 3.65 10.25 -14.83
C GLY A 3 2.22 9.82 -14.50
N ALA A 4 1.22 10.37 -15.20
CA ALA A 4 -0.18 9.99 -15.04
C ALA A 4 -0.44 8.54 -15.46
N LEU A 5 0.18 8.09 -16.56
CA LEU A 5 0.07 6.71 -17.04
C LEU A 5 0.63 5.72 -16.00
N PHE A 6 1.82 6.02 -15.45
CA PHE A 6 2.40 5.19 -14.39
C PHE A 6 1.59 5.22 -13.09
N ALA A 7 0.99 6.36 -12.75
CA ALA A 7 0.09 6.47 -11.61
C ALA A 7 -1.14 5.58 -11.79
N LEU A 8 -1.79 5.62 -12.95
CA LEU A 8 -2.92 4.74 -13.26
C LEU A 8 -2.54 3.26 -13.25
N ALA A 9 -1.37 2.88 -13.83
CA ALA A 9 -0.87 1.52 -13.77
C ALA A 9 -0.65 1.04 -12.32
N THR A 10 -0.13 1.92 -11.45
CA THR A 10 0.03 1.63 -10.02
C THR A 10 -1.32 1.39 -9.36
N VAL A 11 -2.30 2.26 -9.61
CA VAL A 11 -3.65 2.17 -9.02
C VAL A 11 -4.37 0.90 -9.48
N LEU A 12 -4.27 0.54 -10.76
CA LEU A 12 -4.81 -0.72 -11.29
C LEU A 12 -4.16 -1.93 -10.60
N THR A 13 -2.84 -1.91 -10.46
CA THR A 13 -2.11 -3.01 -9.77
C THR A 13 -2.51 -3.10 -8.31
N TRP A 14 -2.73 -1.97 -7.61
CA TRP A 14 -3.22 -1.97 -6.24
C TRP A 14 -4.64 -2.48 -6.11
N ALA A 15 -5.53 -2.13 -7.04
CA ALA A 15 -6.90 -2.65 -7.09
C ALA A 15 -6.90 -4.18 -7.25
N LEU A 16 -6.13 -4.68 -8.22
CA LEU A 16 -6.00 -6.11 -8.46
C LEU A 16 -5.38 -6.84 -7.24
N MET A 17 -4.31 -6.30 -6.67
CA MET A 17 -3.67 -6.86 -5.48
C MET A 17 -4.63 -6.90 -4.28
N GLY A 18 -5.45 -5.86 -4.09
CA GLY A 18 -6.47 -5.83 -3.04
C GLY A 18 -7.48 -6.95 -3.19
N VAL A 19 -8.02 -7.13 -4.40
CA VAL A 19 -9.01 -8.19 -4.69
C VAL A 19 -8.40 -9.59 -4.50
N VAL A 20 -7.17 -9.81 -4.99
CA VAL A 20 -6.46 -11.08 -4.80
C VAL A 20 -6.20 -11.35 -3.31
N ASN A 21 -5.73 -10.34 -2.56
CA ASN A 21 -5.48 -10.50 -1.12
C ASN A 21 -6.78 -10.83 -0.37
N ARG A 22 -7.90 -10.14 -0.65
CA ARG A 22 -9.21 -10.46 -0.04
C ARG A 22 -9.66 -11.86 -0.42
N TYR A 23 -9.49 -12.26 -1.68
CA TYR A 23 -9.81 -13.62 -2.12
C TYR A 23 -9.05 -14.67 -1.29
N CYS A 24 -7.74 -14.46 -1.09
CA CYS A 24 -6.92 -15.37 -0.29
C CYS A 24 -7.39 -15.42 1.18
N VAL A 25 -7.67 -14.25 1.78
CA VAL A 25 -8.19 -14.16 3.16
C VAL A 25 -9.54 -14.88 3.28
N SER A 26 -10.49 -14.60 2.37
CA SER A 26 -11.87 -15.09 2.47
C SER A 26 -12.00 -16.57 2.11
N LYS A 27 -11.22 -17.07 1.14
CA LYS A 27 -11.33 -18.44 0.65
C LYS A 27 -10.48 -19.43 1.43
N TYR A 28 -9.24 -19.03 1.76
CA TYR A 28 -8.26 -19.93 2.36
C TYR A 28 -8.04 -19.68 3.86
N GLY A 29 -8.65 -18.62 4.44
CA GLY A 29 -8.45 -18.28 5.85
C GLY A 29 -7.00 -18.06 6.21
N ILE A 30 -6.23 -17.44 5.31
CA ILE A 30 -4.77 -17.28 5.44
C ILE A 30 -4.39 -16.47 6.68
N ASN A 31 -3.29 -16.86 7.33
CA ASN A 31 -2.67 -16.03 8.36
C ASN A 31 -2.01 -14.80 7.71
N VAL A 32 -2.46 -13.59 8.10
CA VAL A 32 -2.02 -12.32 7.49
C VAL A 32 -0.53 -12.06 7.66
N LEU A 33 0.07 -12.43 8.82
CA LEU A 33 1.49 -12.24 9.09
C LEU A 33 2.35 -13.10 8.17
N VAL A 34 1.99 -14.39 8.05
CA VAL A 34 2.68 -15.35 7.19
C VAL A 34 2.58 -14.90 5.74
N PHE A 35 1.36 -14.64 5.28
CA PHE A 35 1.11 -14.20 3.91
C PHE A 35 1.90 -12.92 3.56
N THR A 36 1.87 -11.90 4.43
CA THR A 36 2.60 -10.64 4.21
C THR A 36 4.10 -10.88 4.14
N SER A 37 4.65 -11.77 4.96
CA SER A 37 6.08 -12.09 4.96
C SER A 37 6.52 -12.69 3.61
N PHE A 38 5.76 -13.67 3.10
CA PHE A 38 6.03 -14.27 1.78
C PHE A 38 5.76 -13.30 0.62
N LEU A 39 4.74 -12.45 0.72
CA LEU A 39 4.44 -11.41 -0.26
C LEU A 39 5.60 -10.41 -0.39
N ILE A 40 6.18 -9.96 0.71
CA ILE A 40 7.32 -9.02 0.69
C ILE A 40 8.59 -9.72 0.20
N PHE A 41 8.87 -10.93 0.70
CA PHE A 41 10.02 -11.74 0.28
C PHE A 41 10.04 -11.96 -1.24
N SER A 42 8.97 -12.51 -1.79
CA SER A 42 8.89 -12.85 -3.22
C SER A 42 8.83 -11.61 -4.11
N GLY A 43 8.19 -10.53 -3.66
CA GLY A 43 8.24 -9.23 -4.32
C GLY A 43 9.66 -8.67 -4.38
N GLY A 44 10.45 -8.84 -3.30
CA GLY A 44 11.87 -8.52 -3.26
C GLY A 44 12.68 -9.32 -4.28
N VAL A 45 12.44 -10.63 -4.37
CA VAL A 45 13.08 -11.51 -5.38
C VAL A 45 12.79 -11.02 -6.79
N ALA A 46 11.53 -10.76 -7.11
CA ALA A 46 11.12 -10.30 -8.45
C ALA A 46 11.79 -8.96 -8.82
N LEU A 47 11.86 -8.01 -7.89
CA LEU A 47 12.54 -6.73 -8.11
C LEU A 47 14.06 -6.89 -8.31
N LEU A 48 14.68 -7.87 -7.64
CA LEU A 48 16.10 -8.19 -7.84
C LEU A 48 16.37 -8.78 -9.23
N LEU A 49 15.44 -9.53 -9.82
CA LEU A 49 15.57 -10.08 -11.16
C LEU A 49 15.57 -8.99 -12.26
N ILE A 50 14.84 -7.90 -12.05
CA ILE A 50 14.76 -6.80 -13.02
C ILE A 50 15.75 -5.66 -12.75
N ARG A 51 16.62 -5.82 -11.73
CA ARG A 51 17.57 -4.77 -11.31
C ARG A 51 18.60 -4.45 -12.38
N GLU A 52 19.00 -3.18 -12.40
CA GLU A 52 20.22 -2.71 -13.06
C GLU A 52 21.36 -2.54 -12.05
N ARG A 53 22.59 -2.59 -12.54
CA ARG A 53 23.77 -2.34 -11.69
C ARG A 53 23.72 -0.92 -11.11
N VAL A 54 24.00 -0.80 -9.83
CA VAL A 54 24.01 0.47 -9.10
C VAL A 54 25.44 0.80 -8.69
N ASN A 55 25.86 2.03 -8.87
CA ASN A 55 27.17 2.49 -8.39
C ASN A 55 27.24 2.37 -6.86
N PRO A 56 28.41 2.00 -6.28
CA PRO A 56 28.54 1.80 -4.83
C PRO A 56 28.13 3.01 -3.98
N GLU A 57 28.37 4.22 -4.46
CA GLU A 57 27.98 5.46 -3.76
C GLU A 57 26.45 5.65 -3.72
N ASN A 58 25.78 5.45 -4.86
CA ASN A 58 24.33 5.50 -4.96
C ASN A 58 23.67 4.35 -4.16
N TRP A 59 24.34 3.22 -4.07
CA TRP A 59 23.91 2.10 -3.22
C TRP A 59 23.91 2.49 -1.74
N LYS A 60 25.03 3.01 -1.22
CA LYS A 60 25.14 3.40 0.20
C LYS A 60 24.13 4.46 0.61
N SER A 61 23.96 5.50 -0.22
CA SER A 61 22.98 6.56 0.05
C SER A 61 21.53 6.08 -0.09
N GLY A 62 21.25 5.18 -1.04
CA GLY A 62 19.89 4.66 -1.32
C GLY A 62 19.40 3.62 -0.33
N VAL A 63 20.27 2.76 0.19
CA VAL A 63 19.92 1.64 1.09
C VAL A 63 19.22 2.13 2.36
N HIS A 64 19.68 3.22 2.99
CA HIS A 64 19.05 3.75 4.20
C HIS A 64 17.57 4.14 3.97
N TYR A 65 17.30 4.88 2.90
CA TYR A 65 15.92 5.24 2.53
C TYR A 65 15.10 4.02 2.13
N SER A 66 15.74 3.03 1.53
CA SER A 66 15.07 1.80 1.11
C SER A 66 14.67 0.93 2.29
N TRP A 67 15.43 0.90 3.39
CA TRP A 67 14.99 0.24 4.62
C TRP A 67 13.74 0.89 5.20
N LEU A 68 13.70 2.22 5.27
CA LEU A 68 12.49 2.93 5.73
C LEU A 68 11.31 2.65 4.79
N TYR A 69 11.53 2.68 3.46
CA TYR A 69 10.53 2.29 2.47
C TYR A 69 10.00 0.88 2.72
N THR A 70 10.89 -0.09 2.90
CA THR A 70 10.54 -1.50 3.10
C THR A 70 9.75 -1.71 4.39
N THR A 71 10.18 -1.11 5.49
CA THR A 71 9.46 -1.17 6.76
C THR A 71 8.04 -0.59 6.62
N MET A 72 7.90 0.56 5.97
CA MET A 72 6.58 1.16 5.72
C MET A 72 5.74 0.33 4.75
N GLN A 73 6.36 -0.32 3.75
CA GLN A 73 5.67 -1.24 2.84
C GLN A 73 5.13 -2.47 3.58
N MET A 74 5.94 -3.07 4.47
CA MET A 74 5.51 -4.19 5.32
C MET A 74 4.34 -3.81 6.22
N THR A 75 4.50 -2.70 6.95
CA THR A 75 3.49 -2.15 7.85
C THR A 75 2.17 -1.86 7.12
N LYS A 76 2.26 -1.18 5.96
CA LYS A 76 1.10 -0.94 5.11
C LYS A 76 0.44 -2.24 4.67
N SER A 77 1.22 -3.19 4.14
CA SER A 77 0.67 -4.44 3.60
C SER A 77 -0.02 -5.24 4.70
N PHE A 78 0.60 -5.35 5.87
CA PHE A 78 0.02 -6.02 7.03
C PHE A 78 -1.34 -5.41 7.42
N PHE A 79 -1.40 -4.11 7.66
CA PHE A 79 -2.64 -3.45 8.07
C PHE A 79 -3.71 -3.47 6.97
N MET A 80 -3.33 -3.29 5.70
CA MET A 80 -4.28 -3.38 4.58
C MET A 80 -4.89 -4.76 4.44
N ILE A 81 -4.10 -5.83 4.55
CA ILE A 81 -4.60 -7.20 4.44
C ILE A 81 -5.46 -7.54 5.66
N SER A 82 -5.09 -7.05 6.85
CA SER A 82 -5.90 -7.21 8.07
C SER A 82 -7.27 -6.55 7.97
N THR A 83 -7.46 -5.47 7.18
CA THR A 83 -8.79 -4.88 7.00
C THR A 83 -9.76 -5.80 6.29
N TYR A 84 -9.26 -6.72 5.42
CA TYR A 84 -10.11 -7.66 4.69
C TYR A 84 -10.74 -8.75 5.57
N LEU A 85 -10.34 -8.84 6.82
CA LEU A 85 -11.02 -9.66 7.85
C LEU A 85 -12.35 -9.02 8.31
N TYR A 86 -12.54 -7.73 8.08
CA TYR A 86 -13.66 -6.95 8.60
C TYR A 86 -14.57 -6.38 7.52
N ILE A 87 -13.98 -5.95 6.38
CA ILE A 87 -14.69 -5.22 5.32
C ILE A 87 -14.23 -5.65 3.93
N THR A 88 -15.00 -5.29 2.91
CA THR A 88 -14.72 -5.59 1.51
C THR A 88 -13.54 -4.79 0.95
N THR A 89 -12.99 -5.22 -0.20
CA THR A 89 -11.90 -4.45 -0.85
C THR A 89 -12.40 -3.10 -1.36
N THR A 90 -13.64 -3.03 -1.83
CA THR A 90 -14.24 -1.77 -2.30
C THR A 90 -14.39 -0.78 -1.15
N GLU A 91 -14.93 -1.19 0.01
CA GLU A 91 -15.01 -0.34 1.21
C GLU A 91 -13.62 0.10 1.66
N THR A 92 -12.67 -0.84 1.73
CA THR A 92 -11.26 -0.55 2.04
C THR A 92 -10.68 0.49 1.08
N SER A 93 -10.96 0.36 -0.24
CA SER A 93 -10.43 1.28 -1.25
C SER A 93 -11.07 2.67 -1.19
N LEU A 94 -12.31 2.78 -0.72
CA LEU A 94 -12.94 4.08 -0.41
C LEU A 94 -12.31 4.72 0.82
N LEU A 95 -12.17 3.98 1.92
CA LEU A 95 -11.62 4.47 3.18
C LEU A 95 -10.15 4.88 3.05
N ILE A 96 -9.35 4.12 2.30
CA ILE A 96 -7.93 4.42 2.15
C ILE A 96 -7.66 5.72 1.35
N ASN A 97 -8.67 6.36 0.73
CA ASN A 97 -8.52 7.70 0.15
C ASN A 97 -8.15 8.76 1.21
N ILE A 98 -8.29 8.48 2.51
CA ILE A 98 -7.72 9.31 3.58
C ILE A 98 -6.20 9.51 3.42
N GLU A 99 -5.49 8.63 2.69
CA GLU A 99 -4.09 8.83 2.34
C GLU A 99 -3.86 10.14 1.59
N VAL A 100 -4.81 10.61 0.80
CA VAL A 100 -4.70 11.89 0.10
C VAL A 100 -4.55 13.02 1.11
N VAL A 101 -5.43 13.04 2.11
CA VAL A 101 -5.41 14.05 3.19
C VAL A 101 -4.09 13.99 3.97
N LEU A 102 -3.70 12.78 4.40
CA LEU A 102 -2.45 12.57 5.15
C LEU A 102 -1.22 12.93 4.31
N THR A 103 -1.24 12.66 2.99
CA THR A 103 -0.12 13.02 2.11
C THR A 103 0.04 14.54 1.99
N TYR A 104 -1.05 15.31 1.92
CA TYR A 104 -0.96 16.78 1.95
C TYR A 104 -0.41 17.27 3.28
N LEU A 105 -0.84 16.71 4.41
CA LEU A 105 -0.30 17.03 5.72
C LEU A 105 1.22 16.74 5.79
N MET A 106 1.63 15.55 5.36
CA MET A 106 3.05 15.16 5.33
C MET A 106 3.86 16.03 4.37
N ALA A 107 3.33 16.35 3.18
CA ALA A 107 3.99 17.25 2.24
C ALA A 107 4.16 18.67 2.80
N TYR A 108 3.21 19.15 3.58
CA TYR A 108 3.35 20.40 4.32
C TYR A 108 4.46 20.32 5.38
N LEU A 109 4.50 19.26 6.17
CA LEU A 109 5.49 19.08 7.24
C LEU A 109 6.91 18.92 6.69
N PHE A 110 7.10 18.06 5.68
CA PHE A 110 8.45 17.70 5.17
C PHE A 110 8.96 18.62 4.07
N PHE A 111 8.07 19.12 3.20
CA PHE A 111 8.46 19.93 2.05
C PHE A 111 8.00 21.39 2.13
N LYS A 112 7.29 21.76 3.20
CA LYS A 112 6.69 23.10 3.41
C LYS A 112 5.75 23.52 2.28
N ARG A 113 5.09 22.55 1.63
CA ARG A 113 4.13 22.81 0.55
C ARG A 113 2.78 23.15 1.14
N VAL A 114 2.27 24.33 0.82
CA VAL A 114 0.94 24.79 1.25
C VAL A 114 -0.08 24.38 0.19
N PRO A 115 -1.17 23.68 0.57
CA PRO A 115 -2.24 23.36 -0.36
C PRO A 115 -2.87 24.62 -0.96
N HIS A 116 -3.33 24.54 -2.21
CA HIS A 116 -4.09 25.62 -2.82
C HIS A 116 -5.50 25.71 -2.21
N LYS A 117 -6.14 26.89 -2.23
CA LYS A 117 -7.49 27.10 -1.64
C LYS A 117 -8.52 26.05 -2.06
N ARG A 118 -8.51 25.61 -3.32
CA ARG A 118 -9.41 24.56 -3.82
C ARG A 118 -9.08 23.17 -3.30
N GLU A 119 -7.80 22.88 -3.04
CA GLU A 119 -7.37 21.58 -2.48
C GLU A 119 -7.87 21.42 -1.04
N TYR A 120 -7.99 22.51 -0.26
CA TYR A 120 -8.60 22.47 1.07
C TYR A 120 -10.04 21.96 1.05
N TRP A 121 -10.84 22.38 0.06
CA TRP A 121 -12.21 21.87 -0.08
C TRP A 121 -12.22 20.37 -0.40
N GLY A 122 -11.36 19.92 -1.32
CA GLY A 122 -11.23 18.50 -1.63
C GLY A 122 -10.81 17.68 -0.41
N ILE A 123 -9.83 18.17 0.36
CA ILE A 123 -9.38 17.56 1.62
C ILE A 123 -10.53 17.46 2.63
N ALA A 124 -11.29 18.55 2.83
CA ALA A 124 -12.41 18.57 3.76
C ALA A 124 -13.53 17.58 3.34
N VAL A 125 -13.84 17.52 2.04
CA VAL A 125 -14.86 16.59 1.50
C VAL A 125 -14.42 15.13 1.69
N ILE A 126 -13.15 14.79 1.44
CA ILE A 126 -12.62 13.43 1.68
C ILE A 126 -12.72 13.08 3.17
N LEU A 127 -12.32 14.00 4.06
CA LEU A 127 -12.36 13.77 5.50
C LEU A 127 -13.80 13.53 6.00
N ILE A 128 -14.76 14.34 5.56
CA ILE A 128 -16.18 14.16 5.88
C ILE A 128 -16.66 12.80 5.36
N GLY A 129 -16.39 12.48 4.11
CA GLY A 129 -16.77 11.18 3.53
C GLY A 129 -16.15 10.00 4.26
N PHE A 130 -14.88 10.08 4.66
CA PHE A 130 -14.22 9.07 5.48
C PHE A 130 -14.94 8.86 6.82
N LEU A 131 -15.26 9.93 7.55
CA LEU A 131 -15.96 9.85 8.83
C LEU A 131 -17.36 9.26 8.67
N LEU A 132 -18.10 9.68 7.63
CA LEU A 132 -19.43 9.13 7.34
C LEU A 132 -19.37 7.64 7.00
N LEU A 133 -18.39 7.21 6.21
CA LEU A 133 -18.22 5.80 5.84
C LEU A 133 -17.83 4.94 7.05
N ILE A 134 -16.92 5.41 7.90
CA ILE A 134 -16.60 4.72 9.17
C ILE A 134 -17.86 4.63 10.06
N TYR A 135 -18.67 5.69 10.12
CA TYR A 135 -19.89 5.69 10.92
C TYR A 135 -20.96 4.74 10.36
N SER A 136 -21.01 4.50 9.05
CA SER A 136 -21.94 3.55 8.41
C SER A 136 -21.63 2.09 8.72
N LEU A 137 -20.36 1.77 9.07
CA LEU A 137 -19.96 0.40 9.41
C LEU A 137 -20.63 -0.11 10.68
N PRO A 138 -20.87 -1.42 10.81
CA PRO A 138 -21.33 -2.04 12.05
C PRO A 138 -20.42 -1.67 13.24
N ILE A 139 -21.03 -1.43 14.41
CA ILE A 139 -20.31 -0.94 15.61
C ILE A 139 -19.11 -1.84 15.97
N ALA A 140 -19.28 -3.17 15.85
CA ALA A 140 -18.25 -4.14 16.20
C ALA A 140 -16.96 -4.01 15.37
N VAL A 141 -17.07 -3.64 14.08
CA VAL A 141 -15.91 -3.56 13.16
C VAL A 141 -15.43 -2.13 12.93
N ARG A 142 -16.15 -1.12 13.38
CA ARG A 142 -15.90 0.30 13.13
C ARG A 142 -14.53 0.75 13.64
N ILE A 143 -14.23 0.52 14.91
CA ILE A 143 -12.98 0.96 15.54
C ILE A 143 -11.78 0.18 15.00
N PRO A 144 -11.79 -1.17 14.94
CA PRO A 144 -10.69 -1.91 14.34
C PRO A 144 -10.37 -1.47 12.90
N THR A 145 -11.40 -1.32 12.07
CA THR A 145 -11.24 -0.88 10.68
C THR A 145 -10.63 0.53 10.59
N ALA A 146 -11.14 1.49 11.38
CA ALA A 146 -10.63 2.85 11.37
C ALA A 146 -9.14 2.89 11.76
N VAL A 147 -8.74 2.17 12.80
CA VAL A 147 -7.35 2.10 13.27
C VAL A 147 -6.46 1.47 12.20
N LEU A 148 -6.85 0.32 11.64
CA LEU A 148 -6.08 -0.38 10.62
C LEU A 148 -5.89 0.48 9.35
N ILE A 149 -6.95 1.14 8.88
CA ILE A 149 -6.89 2.04 7.72
C ILE A 149 -5.98 3.24 8.00
N LEU A 150 -6.09 3.89 9.16
CA LEU A 150 -5.24 5.05 9.49
C LEU A 150 -3.77 4.65 9.60
N LEU A 151 -3.45 3.51 10.19
CA LEU A 151 -2.08 2.99 10.27
C LEU A 151 -1.54 2.64 8.88
N ALA A 152 -2.34 1.96 8.05
CA ALA A 152 -1.97 1.65 6.67
C ALA A 152 -1.76 2.93 5.84
N ALA A 153 -2.65 3.90 5.96
CA ALA A 153 -2.58 5.19 5.28
C ALA A 153 -1.34 5.98 5.69
N THR A 154 -1.04 6.05 6.98
CA THR A 154 0.15 6.73 7.51
C THR A 154 1.43 6.09 6.97
N ALA A 155 1.54 4.77 7.03
CA ALA A 155 2.69 4.04 6.49
C ALA A 155 2.85 4.27 4.97
N SER A 156 1.75 4.31 4.23
CA SER A 156 1.75 4.58 2.79
C SER A 156 2.18 6.02 2.47
N CYS A 157 1.75 7.01 3.26
CA CYS A 157 2.16 8.40 3.10
C CYS A 157 3.67 8.57 3.35
N ILE A 158 4.19 8.03 4.46
CA ILE A 158 5.63 8.07 4.76
C ILE A 158 6.41 7.44 3.62
N ARG A 159 5.99 6.26 3.14
CA ARG A 159 6.61 5.59 2.00
C ARG A 159 6.67 6.47 0.75
N SER A 160 5.60 7.20 0.45
CA SER A 160 5.50 8.07 -0.73
C SER A 160 6.44 9.28 -0.62
N ILE A 161 6.51 9.89 0.55
CA ILE A 161 7.44 10.98 0.85
C ILE A 161 8.89 10.53 0.74
N VAL A 162 9.23 9.35 1.27
CA VAL A 162 10.58 8.76 1.17
C VAL A 162 10.99 8.54 -0.28
N VAL A 163 10.10 8.00 -1.12
CA VAL A 163 10.38 7.77 -2.54
C VAL A 163 10.53 9.10 -3.29
N GLU A 164 9.69 10.09 -3.03
CA GLU A 164 9.82 11.41 -3.64
C GLU A 164 11.13 12.08 -3.22
N GLN A 165 11.50 12.03 -1.94
CA GLN A 165 12.74 12.59 -1.43
C GLN A 165 13.97 11.92 -2.05
N THR A 166 13.96 10.59 -2.16
CA THR A 166 15.03 9.82 -2.81
C THR A 166 15.13 10.18 -4.30
N SER A 167 13.99 10.36 -4.98
CA SER A 167 13.97 10.73 -6.39
C SER A 167 14.51 12.14 -6.66
N ARG A 168 14.36 13.05 -5.70
CA ARG A 168 14.93 14.41 -5.77
C ARG A 168 16.43 14.46 -5.47
N LYS A 169 16.90 13.62 -4.52
CA LYS A 169 18.33 13.59 -4.14
C LYS A 169 19.21 12.89 -5.16
N SER A 170 18.68 11.91 -5.88
CA SER A 170 19.41 11.13 -6.89
C SER A 170 18.57 11.03 -8.17
N PRO A 171 18.43 12.12 -8.93
CA PRO A 171 17.63 12.18 -10.16
C PRO A 171 18.20 11.29 -11.27
N GLU A 172 19.52 11.09 -11.31
CA GLU A 172 20.26 10.27 -12.26
C GLU A 172 19.98 8.76 -12.08
N THR A 173 19.52 8.35 -10.90
CA THR A 173 19.25 6.93 -10.62
C THR A 173 18.00 6.45 -11.38
N THR A 174 18.17 5.39 -12.17
CA THR A 174 17.06 4.82 -12.93
C THR A 174 16.01 4.16 -12.02
N VAL A 175 14.77 3.97 -12.52
CA VAL A 175 13.72 3.27 -11.78
C VAL A 175 14.15 1.83 -11.45
N ARG A 176 14.82 1.13 -12.39
CA ARG A 176 15.29 -0.23 -12.17
C ARG A 176 16.40 -0.32 -11.11
N GLN A 177 17.26 0.68 -11.04
CA GLN A 177 18.26 0.78 -9.97
C GLN A 177 17.61 0.95 -8.60
N LYS A 178 16.61 1.87 -8.47
CA LYS A 178 15.84 2.05 -7.23
C LYS A 178 15.08 0.78 -6.84
N CYS A 179 14.46 0.12 -7.81
CA CYS A 179 13.82 -1.18 -7.60
C CYS A 179 14.81 -2.26 -7.13
N GLY A 180 16.04 -2.26 -7.64
CA GLY A 180 17.07 -3.18 -7.19
C GLY A 180 17.46 -2.98 -5.72
N ILE A 181 17.63 -1.71 -5.28
CA ILE A 181 17.92 -1.39 -3.88
C ILE A 181 16.75 -1.79 -2.98
N SER A 182 15.51 -1.43 -3.37
CA SER A 182 14.31 -1.79 -2.61
C SER A 182 14.03 -3.28 -2.64
N GLY A 183 14.31 -3.95 -3.76
CA GLY A 183 14.21 -5.40 -3.88
C GLY A 183 15.13 -6.12 -2.90
N TYR A 184 16.36 -5.64 -2.74
CA TYR A 184 17.29 -6.18 -1.75
C TYR A 184 16.77 -6.01 -0.31
N THR A 185 16.33 -4.82 0.07
CA THR A 185 15.82 -4.59 1.43
C THR A 185 14.52 -5.34 1.69
N MET A 186 13.64 -5.49 0.69
CA MET A 186 12.42 -6.30 0.80
C MET A 186 12.74 -7.80 0.90
N PHE A 187 13.70 -8.30 0.12
CA PHE A 187 14.16 -9.68 0.20
C PHE A 187 14.72 -10.00 1.59
N VAL A 188 15.67 -9.18 2.08
CA VAL A 188 16.25 -9.37 3.41
C VAL A 188 15.21 -9.20 4.51
N GLY A 189 14.38 -8.16 4.46
CA GLY A 189 13.34 -7.91 5.45
C GLY A 189 12.27 -9.02 5.47
N GLY A 190 11.83 -9.49 4.30
CA GLY A 190 10.91 -10.62 4.19
C GLY A 190 11.51 -11.92 4.74
N THR A 191 12.80 -12.19 4.44
CA THR A 191 13.54 -13.33 5.00
C THR A 191 13.61 -13.25 6.53
N VAL A 192 13.94 -12.08 7.08
CA VAL A 192 14.00 -11.87 8.53
C VAL A 192 12.65 -12.15 9.18
N LEU A 193 11.54 -11.66 8.59
CA LEU A 193 10.20 -11.95 9.12
C LEU A 193 9.85 -13.43 9.05
N ILE A 194 10.14 -14.11 7.94
CA ILE A 194 9.90 -15.56 7.79
C ILE A 194 10.68 -16.34 8.85
N VAL A 195 11.99 -16.06 8.98
CA VAL A 195 12.84 -16.73 9.98
C VAL A 195 12.37 -16.44 11.40
N PHE A 196 12.00 -15.21 11.70
CA PHE A 196 11.49 -14.79 13.01
C PHE A 196 10.20 -15.54 13.36
N PHE A 197 9.18 -15.52 12.49
CA PHE A 197 7.92 -16.19 12.76
C PHE A 197 8.06 -17.70 12.77
N PHE A 198 8.88 -18.27 11.89
CA PHE A 198 9.18 -19.70 11.88
C PHE A 198 9.89 -20.12 13.17
N GLY A 199 10.86 -19.33 13.64
CA GLY A 199 11.55 -19.56 14.91
C GLY A 199 10.58 -19.56 16.10
N ILE A 200 9.71 -18.54 16.20
CA ILE A 200 8.70 -18.49 17.27
C ILE A 200 7.71 -19.64 17.17
N ALA A 201 7.20 -19.94 15.97
CA ALA A 201 6.30 -21.07 15.76
C ALA A 201 6.93 -22.41 16.15
N SER A 202 8.23 -22.60 15.85
CA SER A 202 8.98 -23.80 16.23
C SER A 202 9.14 -23.90 17.76
N ILE A 203 9.48 -22.79 18.42
CA ILE A 203 9.60 -22.75 19.89
C ILE A 203 8.24 -23.05 20.53
N THR A 204 7.17 -22.41 20.06
CA THR A 204 5.82 -22.66 20.57
C THR A 204 5.37 -24.11 20.35
N PHE A 205 5.73 -24.70 19.21
CA PHE A 205 5.45 -26.10 18.91
C PHE A 205 6.19 -27.06 19.85
N LEU A 206 7.48 -26.81 20.15
CA LEU A 206 8.30 -27.64 21.02
C LEU A 206 7.88 -27.58 22.50
N PHE A 207 7.53 -26.40 22.99
CA PHE A 207 7.16 -26.19 24.41
C PHE A 207 5.66 -26.32 24.68
N GLY A 208 4.83 -26.53 23.65
CA GLY A 208 3.40 -26.74 23.75
C GLY A 208 2.66 -25.55 24.37
N GLU A 209 1.56 -25.82 25.08
CA GLU A 209 0.69 -24.80 25.67
C GLU A 209 1.30 -24.03 26.87
N SER A 210 2.48 -24.42 27.34
CA SER A 210 3.12 -23.81 28.51
C SER A 210 3.57 -22.36 28.26
N LEU A 211 4.12 -22.11 27.06
CA LEU A 211 4.61 -20.77 26.67
C LEU A 211 3.48 -19.74 26.40
N PRO A 212 2.41 -20.09 25.67
CA PRO A 212 1.28 -19.15 25.50
C PRO A 212 0.63 -18.73 26.81
N LYS A 213 0.60 -19.61 27.82
CA LYS A 213 0.11 -19.26 29.17
C LYS A 213 1.01 -18.25 29.89
N LEU A 214 2.33 -18.32 29.64
CA LEU A 214 3.29 -17.40 30.24
C LEU A 214 3.37 -16.07 29.48
N PHE A 215 3.23 -16.12 28.15
CA PHE A 215 3.36 -14.95 27.28
C PHE A 215 2.10 -14.82 26.39
N PHE A 216 1.07 -14.17 26.90
CA PHE A 216 -0.24 -13.99 26.23
C PHE A 216 -0.16 -13.51 24.76
N PHE A 217 0.84 -12.68 24.42
CA PHE A 217 1.01 -12.17 23.05
C PHE A 217 1.36 -13.28 22.03
N LEU A 218 1.90 -14.44 22.48
CA LEU A 218 2.22 -15.56 21.60
C LEU A 218 0.97 -16.18 20.96
N ASN A 219 -0.20 -16.03 21.56
CA ASN A 219 -1.46 -16.51 21.00
C ASN A 219 -1.86 -15.77 19.71
N TYR A 220 -1.29 -14.59 19.46
CA TYR A 220 -1.55 -13.78 18.28
C TYR A 220 -0.51 -13.98 17.16
N LEU A 221 0.53 -14.76 17.43
CA LEU A 221 1.59 -15.06 16.48
C LEU A 221 1.26 -16.34 15.69
N PRO A 222 1.80 -16.49 14.46
CA PRO A 222 1.53 -17.66 13.64
C PRO A 222 1.94 -18.96 14.31
N GLN A 223 1.11 -19.98 14.18
CA GLN A 223 1.42 -21.34 14.58
C GLN A 223 2.21 -22.06 13.46
N MET A 224 2.85 -23.20 13.80
CA MET A 224 3.64 -23.99 12.84
C MET A 224 2.79 -24.49 11.67
N THR A 225 1.56 -24.88 11.93
CA THR A 225 0.58 -25.30 10.91
C THR A 225 0.24 -24.19 9.93
N GLU A 226 0.18 -22.92 10.39
CA GLU A 226 -0.08 -21.77 9.55
C GLU A 226 1.16 -21.36 8.73
N MET A 227 2.37 -21.50 9.32
CA MET A 227 3.64 -21.24 8.63
C MET A 227 3.88 -22.23 7.47
N LEU A 228 3.42 -23.47 7.62
CA LEU A 228 3.57 -24.53 6.63
C LEU A 228 2.35 -24.69 5.73
N ASN A 229 1.31 -23.86 5.89
CA ASN A 229 0.11 -23.92 5.05
C ASN A 229 0.46 -23.55 3.59
N PRO A 230 0.40 -24.51 2.64
CA PRO A 230 0.82 -24.30 1.26
C PRO A 230 -0.02 -23.24 0.56
N GLU A 231 -1.30 -23.11 0.87
CA GLU A 231 -2.19 -22.10 0.29
C GLU A 231 -1.74 -20.68 0.67
N THR A 232 -1.35 -20.47 1.94
CA THR A 232 -0.82 -19.20 2.41
C THR A 232 0.53 -18.88 1.76
N VAL A 233 1.44 -19.84 1.72
CA VAL A 233 2.80 -19.66 1.19
C VAL A 233 2.76 -19.41 -0.32
N ILE A 234 2.06 -20.27 -1.08
CA ILE A 234 2.02 -20.17 -2.55
C ILE A 234 1.29 -18.89 -2.97
N SER A 235 0.13 -18.59 -2.37
CA SER A 235 -0.61 -17.38 -2.72
C SER A 235 0.17 -16.10 -2.35
N GLY A 236 0.85 -16.07 -1.19
CA GLY A 236 1.73 -14.98 -0.80
C GLY A 236 2.90 -14.80 -1.76
N CYS A 237 3.54 -15.90 -2.17
CA CYS A 237 4.63 -15.88 -3.15
C CYS A 237 4.16 -15.38 -4.53
N LEU A 238 3.05 -15.87 -5.04
CA LEU A 238 2.51 -15.45 -6.34
C LEU A 238 2.07 -13.98 -6.32
N ALA A 239 1.30 -13.57 -5.31
CA ALA A 239 0.88 -12.17 -5.17
C ALA A 239 2.09 -11.24 -5.00
N GLY A 240 3.11 -11.64 -4.26
CA GLY A 240 4.33 -10.87 -4.08
C GLY A 240 5.15 -10.75 -5.36
N PHE A 241 5.38 -11.87 -6.02
CA PHE A 241 6.23 -11.91 -7.22
C PHE A 241 5.64 -11.10 -8.38
N PHE A 242 4.33 -11.23 -8.64
CA PHE A 242 3.70 -10.57 -9.79
C PHE A 242 3.12 -9.19 -9.42
N LEU A 243 2.29 -9.11 -8.37
CA LEU A 243 1.51 -7.90 -8.11
C LEU A 243 2.27 -6.89 -7.24
N ASN A 244 2.91 -7.34 -6.15
CA ASN A 244 3.62 -6.42 -5.29
C ASN A 244 4.86 -5.83 -5.99
N SER A 245 5.63 -6.65 -6.73
CA SER A 245 6.78 -6.16 -7.51
C SER A 245 6.38 -5.18 -8.61
N ALA A 246 5.33 -5.49 -9.37
CA ALA A 246 4.78 -4.59 -10.39
C ALA A 246 4.31 -3.28 -9.76
N SER A 247 3.60 -3.34 -8.63
CA SER A 247 3.13 -2.15 -7.92
C SER A 247 4.28 -1.26 -7.47
N VAL A 248 5.36 -1.84 -6.97
CA VAL A 248 6.58 -1.10 -6.55
C VAL A 248 7.24 -0.44 -7.75
N TYR A 249 7.40 -1.16 -8.86
CA TYR A 249 8.00 -0.63 -10.08
C TYR A 249 7.22 0.58 -10.63
N TRP A 250 5.90 0.43 -10.81
CA TRP A 250 5.05 1.51 -11.30
C TRP A 250 4.99 2.69 -10.34
N PHE A 251 5.01 2.43 -9.04
CA PHE A 251 5.04 3.45 -8.00
C PHE A 251 6.31 4.31 -8.07
N TYR A 252 7.48 3.70 -8.19
CA TYR A 252 8.75 4.44 -8.41
C TYR A 252 8.74 5.20 -9.73
N ALA A 253 8.22 4.59 -10.79
CA ALA A 253 8.09 5.23 -12.10
C ALA A 253 7.16 6.44 -12.05
N ALA A 254 6.03 6.35 -11.35
CA ALA A 254 5.10 7.47 -11.17
C ALA A 254 5.72 8.63 -10.39
N LEU A 255 6.33 8.34 -9.23
CA LEU A 255 6.93 9.37 -8.37
C LEU A 255 8.22 9.98 -8.90
N LYS A 256 8.82 9.39 -9.94
CA LYS A 256 9.88 10.05 -10.70
C LYS A 256 9.36 11.28 -11.47
N TRP A 257 8.09 11.24 -11.91
CA TRP A 257 7.49 12.25 -12.81
C TRP A 257 6.37 13.07 -12.16
N THR A 258 5.90 12.69 -10.96
CA THR A 258 4.80 13.36 -10.26
C THR A 258 5.17 13.62 -8.81
N LYS A 259 4.53 14.63 -8.19
CA LYS A 259 4.60 14.86 -6.74
C LYS A 259 3.74 13.81 -6.02
N SER A 260 4.07 13.49 -4.77
CA SER A 260 3.33 12.49 -3.98
C SER A 260 1.85 12.83 -3.81
N GLU A 261 1.52 14.11 -3.62
CA GLU A 261 0.13 14.58 -3.48
C GLU A 261 -0.68 14.34 -4.76
N THR A 262 -0.10 14.71 -5.92
CA THR A 262 -0.73 14.51 -7.23
C THR A 262 -0.87 13.02 -7.54
N PHE A 263 0.17 12.24 -7.24
CA PHE A 263 0.12 10.79 -7.42
C PHE A 263 -1.00 10.16 -6.58
N MET A 264 -1.10 10.54 -5.30
CA MET A 264 -2.14 9.98 -4.42
C MET A 264 -3.54 10.36 -4.85
N ALA A 265 -3.75 11.52 -5.45
CA ALA A 265 -5.05 11.90 -5.98
C ALA A 265 -5.55 10.97 -7.11
N PHE A 266 -4.65 10.29 -7.87
CA PHE A 266 -5.05 9.25 -8.82
C PHE A 266 -5.72 8.04 -8.18
N ARG A 267 -5.62 7.87 -6.85
CA ARG A 267 -6.34 6.81 -6.15
C ARG A 267 -7.86 6.92 -6.24
N VAL A 268 -8.39 8.07 -6.66
CA VAL A 268 -9.82 8.22 -6.96
C VAL A 268 -10.37 7.11 -7.87
N PHE A 269 -9.54 6.57 -8.76
CA PHE A 269 -9.93 5.49 -9.65
C PHE A 269 -9.91 4.11 -8.98
N GLN A 270 -9.22 3.96 -7.85
CA GLN A 270 -9.07 2.66 -7.19
C GLN A 270 -10.41 2.03 -6.76
N PRO A 271 -11.35 2.73 -6.11
CA PRO A 271 -12.63 2.14 -5.71
C PRO A 271 -13.46 1.63 -6.88
N ILE A 272 -13.44 2.35 -8.01
CA ILE A 272 -14.16 1.95 -9.23
C ILE A 272 -13.55 0.65 -9.79
N LEU A 273 -12.22 0.59 -9.86
CA LEU A 273 -11.51 -0.59 -10.34
C LEU A 273 -11.69 -1.78 -9.40
N THR A 274 -11.60 -1.57 -8.08
CA THR A 274 -11.81 -2.66 -7.11
C THR A 274 -13.23 -3.19 -7.16
N TYR A 275 -14.24 -2.32 -7.24
CA TYR A 275 -15.64 -2.73 -7.36
C TYR A 275 -15.86 -3.60 -8.60
N THR A 276 -15.34 -3.17 -9.76
CA THR A 276 -15.45 -3.94 -10.99
C THR A 276 -14.74 -5.28 -10.88
N LEU A 277 -13.53 -5.31 -10.32
CA LEU A 277 -12.76 -6.54 -10.14
C LEU A 277 -13.41 -7.48 -9.10
N GLU A 278 -14.00 -6.96 -8.03
CA GLU A 278 -14.76 -7.78 -7.05
C GLU A 278 -16.01 -8.39 -7.69
N LEU A 279 -16.74 -7.64 -8.53
CA LEU A 279 -17.87 -8.20 -9.28
C LEU A 279 -17.44 -9.33 -10.21
N LEU A 280 -16.31 -9.17 -10.91
CA LEU A 280 -15.76 -10.23 -11.75
C LEU A 280 -15.31 -11.44 -10.90
N ALA A 281 -14.67 -11.21 -9.77
CA ALA A 281 -14.26 -12.27 -8.85
C ALA A 281 -15.47 -13.01 -8.24
N ALA A 282 -16.59 -12.31 -8.01
CA ALA A 282 -17.82 -12.88 -7.48
C ALA A 282 -18.47 -13.90 -8.45
N LEU A 283 -18.18 -13.83 -9.75
CA LEU A 283 -18.62 -14.85 -10.72
C LEU A 283 -17.97 -16.21 -10.45
N PHE A 284 -16.77 -16.23 -9.85
CA PHE A 284 -16.04 -17.46 -9.52
C PHE A 284 -16.17 -17.84 -8.05
N TYR A 285 -16.38 -16.88 -7.16
CA TYR A 285 -16.51 -17.08 -5.72
C TYR A 285 -17.47 -16.05 -5.11
N ALA A 286 -18.68 -16.47 -4.80
CA ALA A 286 -19.79 -15.59 -4.38
C ALA A 286 -19.48 -14.71 -3.16
N ALA A 287 -18.62 -15.17 -2.23
CA ALA A 287 -18.19 -14.38 -1.06
C ALA A 287 -17.37 -13.13 -1.43
N MET A 288 -16.91 -13.01 -2.69
CA MET A 288 -16.23 -11.80 -3.17
C MET A 288 -17.18 -10.68 -3.58
N LYS A 289 -18.51 -10.93 -3.56
CA LYS A 289 -19.49 -9.89 -3.90
C LYS A 289 -19.30 -8.66 -3.00
N PRO A 290 -19.20 -7.45 -3.57
CA PRO A 290 -19.13 -6.23 -2.76
C PRO A 290 -20.46 -6.00 -2.03
N GLU A 291 -20.41 -5.76 -0.72
CA GLU A 291 -21.57 -5.54 0.14
C GLU A 291 -21.80 -4.03 0.39
N LEU A 292 -21.83 -3.25 -0.68
CA LEU A 292 -22.12 -1.83 -0.57
C LEU A 292 -23.62 -1.57 -0.44
N SER A 293 -24.01 -0.91 0.65
CA SER A 293 -25.36 -0.36 0.77
C SER A 293 -25.53 0.87 -0.16
N THR A 294 -26.76 1.22 -0.47
CA THR A 294 -27.05 2.45 -1.25
C THR A 294 -26.44 3.68 -0.58
N LYS A 295 -26.43 3.73 0.76
CA LYS A 295 -25.79 4.83 1.53
C LYS A 295 -24.29 4.87 1.30
N ASP A 296 -23.60 3.73 1.35
CA ASP A 296 -22.15 3.64 1.16
C ASP A 296 -21.75 4.06 -0.26
N PHE A 297 -22.61 3.77 -1.23
CA PHE A 297 -22.42 4.23 -2.61
C PHE A 297 -22.45 5.77 -2.73
N PHE A 298 -23.43 6.43 -2.07
CA PHE A 298 -23.48 7.89 -2.03
C PHE A 298 -22.30 8.50 -1.28
N ILE A 299 -21.92 7.93 -0.12
CA ILE A 299 -20.76 8.39 0.66
C ILE A 299 -19.47 8.19 -0.16
N GLY A 300 -19.34 7.05 -0.83
CA GLY A 300 -18.25 6.80 -1.76
C GLY A 300 -18.17 7.86 -2.86
N GLY A 301 -19.30 8.24 -3.43
CA GLY A 301 -19.41 9.34 -4.40
C GLY A 301 -18.87 10.67 -3.85
N ILE A 302 -19.15 10.99 -2.59
CA ILE A 302 -18.61 12.19 -1.92
C ILE A 302 -17.08 12.13 -1.83
N ILE A 303 -16.52 10.98 -1.40
CA ILE A 303 -15.05 10.79 -1.33
C ILE A 303 -14.40 10.96 -2.70
N LEU A 304 -14.99 10.34 -3.73
CA LEU A 304 -14.51 10.45 -5.11
C LEU A 304 -14.55 11.89 -5.61
N LEU A 305 -15.64 12.61 -5.33
CA LEU A 305 -15.78 14.03 -5.68
C LEU A 305 -14.66 14.87 -5.04
N GLY A 306 -14.39 14.68 -3.75
CA GLY A 306 -13.28 15.35 -3.06
C GLY A 306 -11.93 15.11 -3.73
N SER A 307 -11.64 13.86 -4.12
CA SER A 307 -10.40 13.49 -4.80
C SER A 307 -10.31 14.09 -6.21
N VAL A 308 -11.43 14.13 -6.96
CA VAL A 308 -11.51 14.77 -8.28
C VAL A 308 -11.28 16.28 -8.18
N LEU A 309 -11.84 16.94 -7.16
CA LEU A 309 -11.61 18.38 -6.91
C LEU A 309 -10.11 18.68 -6.74
N ILE A 310 -9.36 17.78 -6.11
CA ILE A 310 -7.90 17.90 -5.96
C ILE A 310 -7.19 17.71 -7.30
N LEU A 311 -7.59 16.72 -8.13
CA LEU A 311 -6.95 16.43 -9.42
C LEU A 311 -7.11 17.54 -10.46
N ILE A 312 -8.25 18.21 -10.47
CA ILE A 312 -8.58 19.25 -11.49
C ILE A 312 -7.78 20.55 -11.26
N VAL A 313 -7.20 20.74 -10.07
CA VAL A 313 -6.42 21.95 -9.78
C VAL A 313 -5.01 21.81 -10.36
N PRO A 314 -4.66 22.53 -11.45
CA PRO A 314 -3.28 22.54 -11.94
C PRO A 314 -2.40 23.26 -10.92
N SER A 315 -1.49 22.55 -10.30
CA SER A 315 -0.45 23.13 -9.44
C SER A 315 0.36 24.15 -10.26
N LYS A 316 0.18 25.45 -10.02
CA LYS A 316 0.92 26.53 -10.69
C LYS A 316 2.45 26.37 -10.56
N THR A 317 2.92 25.70 -9.52
CA THR A 317 4.34 25.44 -9.25
C THR A 317 4.96 24.45 -10.24
N THR A 318 4.19 23.56 -10.84
CA THR A 318 4.69 22.55 -11.79
C THR A 318 5.19 23.18 -13.10
N ARG A 319 4.62 24.30 -13.52
CA ARG A 319 4.98 24.93 -14.81
C ARG A 319 6.32 25.69 -14.74
N SER A 320 6.65 26.28 -13.59
CA SER A 320 7.92 27.05 -13.43
C SER A 320 9.12 26.15 -13.13
N GLU A 321 8.94 25.05 -12.40
CA GLU A 321 10.03 24.10 -12.10
C GLU A 321 10.35 23.19 -13.29
N ILE A 322 9.35 22.77 -14.06
CA ILE A 322 9.56 21.99 -15.30
C ILE A 322 10.25 22.85 -16.36
N SER A 323 9.89 24.14 -16.48
CA SER A 323 10.54 25.06 -17.42
C SER A 323 12.01 25.30 -17.07
N LYS A 324 12.40 25.34 -15.80
CA LYS A 324 13.80 25.53 -15.39
C LYS A 324 14.67 24.30 -15.65
N ASN A 325 14.11 23.08 -15.55
CA ASN A 325 14.87 21.85 -15.80
C ASN A 325 15.03 21.50 -17.29
N PHE A 326 14.21 22.09 -18.19
CA PHE A 326 14.34 21.91 -19.65
C PHE A 326 15.25 22.94 -20.33
N ILE A 327 15.71 23.99 -19.61
CA ILE A 327 16.63 25.02 -20.16
C ILE A 327 18.09 24.68 -19.85
N THR A 328 18.34 23.63 -19.06
CA THR A 328 19.70 23.18 -18.66
C THR A 328 20.11 21.83 -19.27
N GLU A 329 19.39 21.30 -20.23
CA GLU A 329 19.77 20.23 -21.16
C GLU A 329 19.72 20.78 -22.61
#